data_23f8d7a09e87491b112d8dbfa0cda87a
#
_entry.id   23f8d7a09e87491b112d8dbfa0cda87a
#
_cell.length_a   1.000
_cell.length_b   1.000
_cell.length_c   1.000
_cell.angle_alpha   90.00
_cell.angle_beta   90.00
_cell.angle_gamma   90.00
#
_symmetry.space_group_name_H-M   'P 1'
#
loop_
_entity.id
_entity.type
_entity.pdbx_description
1 polymer ?
#
loop_
_entity_poly.entity_id
_entity_poly.type
_entity_poly.pdbx_seq_one_letter_code
_entity_poly.pdbx_strand_id
1 'polypeptide(L)'
;MDEIIREEFGGDRGTFIKTLQAQNWSLTEFKKNEMEKIIVAAMRGKNVKPVTTISPTKVTEYYQKHKAEFTAKEQVKVRLIMIPTRAAEGNSAAQKAIAEEILGKLADGAPFDRMAQMYSEDATRDAGGDWGWIERKTLDPALEKVAFNLPPGRVSHVIELGPNFYILKVEEKRGGETQSFAKLRPEIEKKLMQEESQRQQEMWLAGLRQKAYIQKF
;
A
#
# COMPACT_ATOMS: atom_id res chain seq x y z
N MET A 1 8.31 -42.95 13.62
CA MET A 1 6.92 -43.02 14.05
C MET A 1 6.78 -42.69 15.51
N ASP A 2 7.54 -43.34 16.39
CA ASP A 2 7.49 -43.07 17.84
C ASP A 2 7.89 -41.62 18.17
N GLU A 3 8.71 -41.00 17.35
CA GLU A 3 9.06 -39.59 17.43
C GLU A 3 7.86 -38.68 17.12
N ILE A 4 7.12 -38.95 16.03
CA ILE A 4 5.91 -38.21 15.67
C ILE A 4 4.84 -38.35 16.76
N ILE A 5 4.63 -39.57 17.29
CA ILE A 5 3.68 -39.82 18.36
C ILE A 5 4.09 -39.05 19.62
N ARG A 6 5.38 -38.95 19.92
CA ARG A 6 5.89 -38.22 21.07
C ARG A 6 5.77 -36.71 20.90
N GLU A 7 6.11 -36.18 19.73
CA GLU A 7 6.15 -34.71 19.46
C GLU A 7 4.75 -34.15 19.23
N GLU A 8 3.92 -34.81 18.42
CA GLU A 8 2.63 -34.26 18.02
C GLU A 8 1.46 -34.74 18.91
N PHE A 9 1.61 -35.87 19.57
CA PHE A 9 0.55 -36.49 20.39
C PHE A 9 0.94 -36.74 21.86
N GLY A 10 2.05 -36.12 22.31
CA GLY A 10 2.51 -36.26 23.67
C GLY A 10 2.80 -37.71 24.12
N GLY A 11 3.07 -38.60 23.17
CA GLY A 11 3.30 -40.03 23.41
C GLY A 11 2.03 -40.89 23.45
N ASP A 12 0.84 -40.29 23.30
CA ASP A 12 -0.43 -41.02 23.33
C ASP A 12 -0.74 -41.66 21.95
N ARG A 13 -0.43 -42.95 21.89
CA ARG A 13 -0.70 -43.79 20.73
C ARG A 13 -2.20 -43.99 20.48
N GLY A 14 -3.03 -43.93 21.53
CA GLY A 14 -4.48 -44.06 21.40
C GLY A 14 -5.09 -42.86 20.67
N THR A 15 -4.71 -41.65 21.06
CA THR A 15 -5.13 -40.41 20.40
C THR A 15 -4.63 -40.34 18.97
N PHE A 16 -3.39 -40.75 18.68
CA PHE A 16 -2.85 -40.87 17.34
C PHE A 16 -3.72 -41.77 16.44
N ILE A 17 -4.05 -42.98 16.90
CA ILE A 17 -4.87 -43.93 16.11
C ILE A 17 -6.28 -43.37 15.87
N LYS A 18 -6.91 -42.77 16.89
CA LYS A 18 -8.23 -42.11 16.74
C LYS A 18 -8.20 -41.00 15.71
N THR A 19 -7.14 -40.20 15.69
CA THR A 19 -6.97 -39.13 14.71
C THR A 19 -6.83 -39.69 13.29
N LEU A 20 -6.06 -40.75 13.07
CA LEU A 20 -5.97 -41.42 11.76
C LEU A 20 -7.33 -41.95 11.30
N GLN A 21 -8.07 -42.62 12.21
CA GLN A 21 -9.40 -43.13 11.88
C GLN A 21 -10.40 -42.03 11.55
N ALA A 22 -10.36 -40.89 12.24
CA ALA A 22 -11.20 -39.74 11.94
C ALA A 22 -10.91 -39.13 10.55
N GLN A 23 -9.69 -39.33 10.04
CA GLN A 23 -9.28 -38.90 8.71
C GLN A 23 -9.42 -40.00 7.65
N ASN A 24 -9.98 -41.15 8.00
CA ASN A 24 -10.07 -42.36 7.15
C ASN A 24 -8.70 -42.85 6.64
N TRP A 25 -7.67 -42.71 7.44
CA TRP A 25 -6.33 -43.16 7.12
C TRP A 25 -5.98 -44.46 7.86
N SER A 26 -5.44 -45.40 7.14
CA SER A 26 -4.80 -46.58 7.74
C SER A 26 -3.39 -46.20 8.22
N LEU A 27 -2.88 -46.95 9.19
CA LEU A 27 -1.49 -46.79 9.66
C LEU A 27 -0.46 -47.00 8.54
N THR A 28 -0.79 -47.87 7.56
CA THR A 28 0.07 -48.18 6.39
C THR A 28 0.12 -47.00 5.43
N GLU A 29 -1.02 -46.38 5.16
CA GLU A 29 -1.10 -45.18 4.31
C GLU A 29 -0.39 -43.98 4.98
N PHE A 30 -0.58 -43.79 6.28
CA PHE A 30 0.16 -42.76 7.02
C PHE A 30 1.67 -42.97 6.93
N LYS A 31 2.17 -44.20 7.17
CA LYS A 31 3.60 -44.53 7.04
C LYS A 31 4.12 -44.24 5.65
N LYS A 32 3.39 -44.62 4.63
CA LYS A 32 3.76 -44.39 3.23
C LYS A 32 3.86 -42.88 2.94
N ASN A 33 2.85 -42.12 3.35
CA ASN A 33 2.83 -40.67 3.17
C ASN A 33 4.00 -39.97 3.88
N GLU A 34 4.27 -40.33 5.14
CA GLU A 34 5.42 -39.77 5.88
C GLU A 34 6.76 -40.13 5.23
N MET A 35 6.90 -41.37 4.75
CA MET A 35 8.10 -41.77 4.00
C MET A 35 8.25 -41.01 2.70
N GLU A 36 7.17 -40.77 1.96
CA GLU A 36 7.17 -39.94 0.74
C GLU A 36 7.58 -38.50 1.03
N LYS A 37 7.06 -37.91 2.11
CA LYS A 37 7.46 -36.58 2.57
C LYS A 37 8.96 -36.49 2.85
N ILE A 38 9.49 -37.48 3.58
CA ILE A 38 10.92 -37.55 3.93
C ILE A 38 11.77 -37.66 2.65
N ILE A 39 11.36 -38.54 1.72
CA ILE A 39 12.06 -38.72 0.44
C ILE A 39 12.07 -37.41 -0.36
N VAL A 40 10.91 -36.74 -0.48
CA VAL A 40 10.81 -35.46 -1.18
C VAL A 40 11.66 -34.38 -0.52
N ALA A 41 11.65 -34.32 0.81
CA ALA A 41 12.48 -33.37 1.57
C ALA A 41 13.99 -33.63 1.34
N ALA A 42 14.42 -34.89 1.41
CA ALA A 42 15.82 -35.27 1.16
C ALA A 42 16.25 -34.98 -0.28
N MET A 43 15.39 -35.32 -1.26
CA MET A 43 15.65 -35.03 -2.67
C MET A 43 15.72 -33.52 -2.93
N ARG A 44 14.84 -32.72 -2.32
CA ARG A 44 14.87 -31.27 -2.41
C ARG A 44 16.17 -30.74 -1.81
N GLY A 45 16.54 -31.15 -0.60
CA GLY A 45 17.77 -30.72 0.06
C GLY A 45 19.03 -31.06 -0.72
N LYS A 46 19.03 -32.17 -1.48
CA LYS A 46 20.15 -32.60 -2.34
C LYS A 46 20.23 -31.78 -3.65
N ASN A 47 19.09 -31.40 -4.24
CA ASN A 47 19.04 -30.83 -5.58
C ASN A 47 18.77 -29.32 -5.61
N VAL A 48 18.19 -28.76 -4.56
CA VAL A 48 17.93 -27.31 -4.42
C VAL A 48 18.93 -26.75 -3.42
N LYS A 49 19.91 -26.01 -3.92
CA LYS A 49 20.91 -25.39 -3.05
C LYS A 49 20.29 -24.24 -2.26
N PRO A 50 20.57 -24.11 -0.96
CA PRO A 50 20.09 -22.96 -0.21
C PRO A 50 20.73 -21.67 -0.75
N VAL A 51 19.90 -20.67 -0.96
CA VAL A 51 20.37 -19.32 -1.33
C VAL A 51 20.79 -18.61 -0.06
N THR A 52 22.11 -18.47 0.13
CA THR A 52 22.68 -17.84 1.34
C THR A 52 23.07 -16.39 1.15
N THR A 53 23.23 -15.97 -0.10
CA THR A 53 23.69 -14.61 -0.44
C THR A 53 23.03 -14.12 -1.72
N ILE A 54 22.74 -12.83 -1.76
CA ILE A 54 22.29 -12.11 -2.96
C ILE A 54 23.35 -11.07 -3.33
N SER A 55 23.61 -10.92 -4.63
CA SER A 55 24.53 -9.89 -5.09
C SER A 55 24.07 -8.50 -4.64
N PRO A 56 24.95 -7.68 -4.05
CA PRO A 56 24.63 -6.30 -3.68
C PRO A 56 24.06 -5.48 -4.84
N THR A 57 24.52 -5.72 -6.06
CA THR A 57 24.00 -5.09 -7.27
C THR A 57 22.52 -5.38 -7.46
N LYS A 58 22.10 -6.65 -7.32
CA LYS A 58 20.67 -7.01 -7.42
C LYS A 58 19.81 -6.32 -6.37
N VAL A 59 20.32 -6.17 -5.14
CA VAL A 59 19.61 -5.48 -4.06
C VAL A 59 19.42 -4.00 -4.38
N THR A 60 20.47 -3.36 -4.91
CA THR A 60 20.41 -1.96 -5.32
C THR A 60 19.45 -1.75 -6.51
N GLU A 61 19.54 -2.61 -7.51
CA GLU A 61 18.64 -2.57 -8.68
C GLU A 61 17.17 -2.76 -8.27
N TYR A 62 16.91 -3.71 -7.36
CA TYR A 62 15.58 -3.93 -6.83
C TYR A 62 15.02 -2.67 -6.15
N TYR A 63 15.81 -2.06 -5.26
CA TYR A 63 15.43 -0.81 -4.59
C TYR A 63 15.12 0.30 -5.58
N GLN A 64 15.97 0.51 -6.59
CA GLN A 64 15.75 1.56 -7.60
C GLN A 64 14.49 1.31 -8.43
N LYS A 65 14.29 0.06 -8.85
CA LYS A 65 13.13 -0.33 -9.66
C LYS A 65 11.80 -0.21 -8.89
N HIS A 66 11.83 -0.46 -7.58
CA HIS A 66 10.63 -0.47 -6.72
C HIS A 66 10.56 0.75 -5.78
N LYS A 67 11.29 1.81 -6.08
CA LYS A 67 11.38 3.00 -5.22
C LYS A 67 10.00 3.59 -4.88
N ALA A 68 9.05 3.53 -5.80
CA ALA A 68 7.69 3.99 -5.59
C ALA A 68 6.95 3.18 -4.49
N GLU A 69 7.24 1.88 -4.36
CA GLU A 69 6.65 1.02 -3.33
C GLU A 69 7.17 1.38 -1.92
N PHE A 70 8.39 1.92 -1.85
CA PHE A 70 9.04 2.33 -0.62
C PHE A 70 8.82 3.81 -0.26
N THR A 71 8.03 4.50 -1.07
CA THR A 71 7.66 5.89 -0.82
C THR A 71 6.28 5.93 -0.18
N ALA A 72 6.21 6.51 1.02
CA ALA A 72 4.94 6.71 1.69
C ALA A 72 4.05 7.61 0.82
N LYS A 73 2.78 7.24 0.67
CA LYS A 73 1.84 8.08 -0.07
C LYS A 73 1.78 9.48 0.53
N GLU A 74 2.01 10.47 -0.32
CA GLU A 74 1.89 11.86 0.08
C GLU A 74 0.42 12.20 0.30
N GLN A 75 0.11 12.78 1.45
CA GLN A 75 -1.21 13.25 1.82
C GLN A 75 -1.14 14.68 2.31
N VAL A 76 -2.16 15.46 1.98
CA VAL A 76 -2.31 16.83 2.45
C VAL A 76 -3.65 16.98 3.16
N LYS A 77 -3.67 17.70 4.28
CA LYS A 77 -4.89 18.09 4.96
C LYS A 77 -5.28 19.47 4.47
N VAL A 78 -6.46 19.58 3.85
CA VAL A 78 -6.87 20.80 3.19
C VAL A 78 -8.22 21.30 3.68
N ARG A 79 -8.39 22.61 3.62
CA ARG A 79 -9.67 23.30 3.64
C ARG A 79 -9.91 23.98 2.31
N LEU A 80 -11.17 24.05 1.90
CA LEU A 80 -11.60 24.61 0.62
C LEU A 80 -12.74 25.60 0.80
N ILE A 81 -12.66 26.71 0.08
CA ILE A 81 -13.78 27.63 -0.15
C ILE A 81 -14.10 27.59 -1.64
N MET A 82 -15.33 27.30 -2.00
CA MET A 82 -15.83 27.33 -3.38
C MET A 82 -16.85 28.45 -3.52
N ILE A 83 -16.63 29.32 -4.50
CA ILE A 83 -17.53 30.42 -4.84
C ILE A 83 -18.01 30.18 -6.27
N PRO A 84 -19.28 29.77 -6.46
CA PRO A 84 -19.79 29.48 -7.78
C PRO A 84 -20.12 30.76 -8.55
N THR A 85 -19.90 30.76 -9.85
CA THR A 85 -20.45 31.78 -10.73
C THR A 85 -21.87 31.38 -11.11
N ARG A 86 -22.85 32.11 -10.65
CA ARG A 86 -24.25 31.89 -11.02
C ARG A 86 -24.49 32.41 -12.42
N ALA A 87 -24.73 31.50 -13.35
CA ALA A 87 -24.91 31.81 -14.77
C ALA A 87 -26.04 32.82 -15.04
N ALA A 88 -27.05 32.86 -14.14
CA ALA A 88 -28.19 33.80 -14.25
C ALA A 88 -27.79 35.27 -13.99
N GLU A 89 -26.66 35.52 -13.32
CA GLU A 89 -26.24 36.89 -12.95
C GLU A 89 -25.14 37.45 -13.87
N GLY A 90 -24.64 36.67 -14.84
CA GLY A 90 -23.70 37.16 -15.89
C GLY A 90 -22.38 37.74 -15.41
N ASN A 91 -22.05 37.61 -14.15
CA ASN A 91 -21.00 38.41 -13.52
C ASN A 91 -19.89 37.58 -12.87
N SER A 92 -19.11 36.88 -13.69
CA SER A 92 -17.87 36.21 -13.25
C SER A 92 -16.92 37.20 -12.55
N ALA A 93 -16.89 38.45 -12.99
CA ALA A 93 -16.05 39.48 -12.38
C ALA A 93 -16.44 39.81 -10.93
N ALA A 94 -17.74 39.85 -10.63
CA ALA A 94 -18.21 40.10 -9.24
C ALA A 94 -17.85 38.93 -8.33
N GLN A 95 -17.99 37.70 -8.80
CA GLN A 95 -17.64 36.51 -8.00
C GLN A 95 -16.12 36.42 -7.76
N LYS A 96 -15.32 36.81 -8.75
CA LYS A 96 -13.88 36.94 -8.60
C LYS A 96 -13.51 37.99 -7.57
N ALA A 97 -14.18 39.17 -7.62
CA ALA A 97 -13.98 40.23 -6.62
C ALA A 97 -14.31 39.74 -5.18
N ILE A 98 -15.39 38.97 -5.01
CA ILE A 98 -15.72 38.35 -3.73
C ILE A 98 -14.61 37.37 -3.29
N ALA A 99 -14.09 36.55 -4.19
CA ALA A 99 -12.98 35.63 -3.86
C ALA A 99 -11.72 36.40 -3.45
N GLU A 100 -11.42 37.50 -4.12
CA GLU A 100 -10.28 38.37 -3.79
C GLU A 100 -10.49 39.10 -2.45
N GLU A 101 -11.70 39.54 -2.15
CA GLU A 101 -12.05 40.12 -0.84
C GLU A 101 -11.88 39.10 0.29
N ILE A 102 -12.33 37.86 0.09
CA ILE A 102 -12.12 36.78 1.07
C ILE A 102 -10.64 36.53 1.29
N LEU A 103 -9.86 36.50 0.21
CA LEU A 103 -8.42 36.33 0.29
C LEU A 103 -7.74 37.46 1.08
N GLY A 104 -8.18 38.70 0.88
CA GLY A 104 -7.74 39.85 1.67
C GLY A 104 -8.05 39.69 3.17
N LYS A 105 -9.28 39.31 3.51
CA LYS A 105 -9.66 39.04 4.91
C LYS A 105 -8.85 37.91 5.55
N LEU A 106 -8.55 36.86 4.79
CA LEU A 106 -7.71 35.75 5.24
C LEU A 106 -6.27 36.21 5.47
N ALA A 107 -5.75 37.08 4.62
CA ALA A 107 -4.42 37.68 4.79
C ALA A 107 -4.35 38.59 6.06
N ASP A 108 -5.45 39.27 6.39
CA ASP A 108 -5.61 40.09 7.61
C ASP A 108 -5.87 39.22 8.86
N GLY A 109 -5.87 37.89 8.75
CA GLY A 109 -5.95 36.97 9.88
C GLY A 109 -7.37 36.47 10.19
N ALA A 110 -8.35 36.67 9.32
CA ALA A 110 -9.67 36.10 9.51
C ALA A 110 -9.59 34.55 9.52
N PRO A 111 -10.33 33.84 10.40
CA PRO A 111 -10.35 32.40 10.46
C PRO A 111 -10.91 31.79 9.17
N PHE A 112 -10.19 30.84 8.58
CA PHE A 112 -10.56 30.22 7.31
C PHE A 112 -11.92 29.47 7.40
N ASP A 113 -12.16 28.79 8.51
CA ASP A 113 -13.41 28.08 8.78
C ASP A 113 -14.61 29.02 8.78
N ARG A 114 -14.49 30.20 9.36
CA ARG A 114 -15.55 31.22 9.36
C ARG A 114 -15.80 31.75 7.95
N MET A 115 -14.74 32.00 7.18
CA MET A 115 -14.89 32.44 5.79
C MET A 115 -15.55 31.33 4.94
N ALA A 116 -15.20 30.08 5.16
CA ALA A 116 -15.85 28.95 4.48
C ALA A 116 -17.34 28.85 4.83
N GLN A 117 -17.70 28.96 6.11
CA GLN A 117 -19.11 28.92 6.57
C GLN A 117 -19.95 30.05 5.98
N MET A 118 -19.36 31.24 5.83
CA MET A 118 -20.07 32.42 5.34
C MET A 118 -20.21 32.46 3.82
N TYR A 119 -19.18 32.04 3.08
CA TYR A 119 -19.07 32.32 1.65
C TYR A 119 -18.99 31.08 0.77
N SER A 120 -18.64 29.90 1.31
CA SER A 120 -18.51 28.68 0.50
C SER A 120 -19.86 28.08 0.14
N GLU A 121 -19.98 27.56 -1.08
CA GLU A 121 -21.08 26.70 -1.50
C GLU A 121 -20.63 25.23 -1.69
N ASP A 122 -19.44 24.88 -1.18
CA ASP A 122 -18.98 23.50 -1.14
C ASP A 122 -19.76 22.68 -0.08
N ALA A 123 -19.84 21.37 -0.30
CA ALA A 123 -20.51 20.44 0.62
C ALA A 123 -19.93 20.46 2.05
N THR A 124 -18.66 20.86 2.19
CA THR A 124 -17.94 20.94 3.48
C THR A 124 -18.09 22.30 4.18
N ARG A 125 -18.93 23.20 3.65
CA ARG A 125 -19.18 24.53 4.18
C ARG A 125 -19.39 24.57 5.69
N ASP A 126 -20.32 23.76 6.18
CA ASP A 126 -20.70 23.74 7.60
C ASP A 126 -19.60 23.20 8.51
N ALA A 127 -18.70 22.38 7.94
CA ALA A 127 -17.47 21.93 8.58
C ALA A 127 -16.30 22.94 8.43
N GLY A 128 -16.58 24.17 8.00
CA GLY A 128 -15.54 25.18 7.79
C GLY A 128 -14.62 24.86 6.60
N GLY A 129 -15.16 24.18 5.59
CA GLY A 129 -14.42 23.78 4.39
C GLY A 129 -13.45 22.61 4.56
N ASP A 130 -13.53 21.86 5.67
CA ASP A 130 -12.59 20.79 5.99
C ASP A 130 -12.81 19.55 5.11
N TRP A 131 -11.86 19.25 4.24
CA TRP A 131 -11.82 18.05 3.40
C TRP A 131 -11.01 16.92 4.06
N GLY A 132 -10.38 17.18 5.19
CA GLY A 132 -9.52 16.23 5.87
C GLY A 132 -8.24 15.90 5.07
N TRP A 133 -7.74 14.68 5.27
CA TRP A 133 -6.58 14.17 4.58
C TRP A 133 -6.95 13.64 3.20
N ILE A 134 -6.33 14.19 2.17
CA ILE A 134 -6.52 13.76 0.79
C ILE A 134 -5.23 13.22 0.17
N GLU A 135 -5.36 12.24 -0.72
CA GLU A 135 -4.28 11.70 -1.55
C GLU A 135 -4.27 12.38 -2.92
N ARG A 136 -3.21 12.18 -3.69
CA ARG A 136 -3.18 12.58 -5.10
C ARG A 136 -4.32 11.92 -5.87
N LYS A 137 -4.83 12.61 -6.85
CA LYS A 137 -5.99 12.23 -7.69
C LYS A 137 -7.36 12.26 -6.96
N THR A 138 -7.43 12.90 -5.81
CA THR A 138 -8.69 13.14 -5.10
C THR A 138 -9.37 14.42 -5.56
N LEU A 139 -8.59 15.46 -5.86
CA LEU A 139 -9.08 16.74 -6.37
C LEU A 139 -8.91 16.84 -7.89
N ASP A 140 -9.59 17.85 -8.46
CA ASP A 140 -9.28 18.26 -9.83
C ASP A 140 -7.78 18.56 -9.99
N PRO A 141 -7.15 18.23 -11.12
CA PRO A 141 -5.71 18.40 -11.33
C PRO A 141 -5.20 19.82 -11.06
N ALA A 142 -6.02 20.86 -11.33
CA ALA A 142 -5.64 22.25 -11.08
C ALA A 142 -5.57 22.55 -9.58
N LEU A 143 -6.56 22.09 -8.81
CA LEU A 143 -6.61 22.22 -7.35
C LEU A 143 -5.54 21.35 -6.70
N GLU A 144 -5.35 20.12 -7.18
CA GLU A 144 -4.34 19.19 -6.69
C GLU A 144 -2.93 19.79 -6.80
N LYS A 145 -2.59 20.34 -7.97
CA LYS A 145 -1.30 20.97 -8.20
C LYS A 145 -1.01 22.07 -7.16
N VAL A 146 -2.01 22.87 -6.83
CA VAL A 146 -1.85 23.93 -5.83
C VAL A 146 -1.74 23.34 -4.43
N ALA A 147 -2.64 22.42 -4.04
CA ALA A 147 -2.66 21.82 -2.70
C ALA A 147 -1.35 21.10 -2.36
N PHE A 148 -0.80 20.32 -3.29
CA PHE A 148 0.44 19.57 -3.03
C PHE A 148 1.71 20.43 -3.11
N ASN A 149 1.68 21.59 -3.78
CA ASN A 149 2.84 22.51 -3.83
C ASN A 149 2.82 23.57 -2.73
N LEU A 150 1.66 23.92 -2.20
CA LEU A 150 1.51 24.95 -1.17
C LEU A 150 2.10 24.46 0.16
N PRO A 151 2.94 25.26 0.86
CA PRO A 151 3.44 24.89 2.18
C PRO A 151 2.33 24.77 3.23
N PRO A 152 2.51 23.95 4.30
CA PRO A 152 1.58 23.88 5.42
C PRO A 152 1.36 25.25 6.06
N GLY A 153 0.13 25.51 6.50
CA GLY A 153 -0.32 26.77 7.09
C GLY A 153 -0.62 27.90 6.08
N ARG A 154 -0.35 27.68 4.79
CA ARG A 154 -0.55 28.71 3.76
C ARG A 154 -1.91 28.58 3.06
N VAL A 155 -2.42 29.74 2.64
CA VAL A 155 -3.60 29.91 1.80
C VAL A 155 -3.13 30.12 0.35
N SER A 156 -3.85 29.55 -0.62
CA SER A 156 -3.58 29.72 -2.05
C SER A 156 -4.02 31.11 -2.54
N HIS A 157 -3.61 31.48 -3.72
CA HIS A 157 -4.29 32.49 -4.51
C HIS A 157 -5.68 31.99 -4.94
N VAL A 158 -6.51 32.88 -5.50
CA VAL A 158 -7.78 32.50 -6.11
C VAL A 158 -7.51 31.61 -7.32
N ILE A 159 -8.11 30.43 -7.35
CA ILE A 159 -7.99 29.46 -8.44
C ILE A 159 -9.30 29.47 -9.22
N GLU A 160 -9.22 29.77 -10.50
CA GLU A 160 -10.35 29.72 -11.41
C GLU A 160 -10.42 28.33 -12.06
N LEU A 161 -11.53 27.63 -11.86
CA LEU A 161 -11.76 26.30 -12.40
C LEU A 161 -13.20 26.18 -12.93
N GLY A 162 -13.32 26.15 -14.24
CA GLY A 162 -14.62 26.21 -14.90
C GLY A 162 -15.36 27.51 -14.54
N PRO A 163 -16.64 27.41 -14.11
CA PRO A 163 -17.39 28.59 -13.70
C PRO A 163 -17.13 29.03 -12.25
N ASN A 164 -16.28 28.32 -11.50
CA ASN A 164 -16.15 28.51 -10.05
C ASN A 164 -14.78 29.06 -9.68
N PHE A 165 -14.74 29.77 -8.56
CA PHE A 165 -13.51 30.23 -7.92
C PHE A 165 -13.25 29.46 -6.63
N TYR A 166 -12.00 29.10 -6.40
CA TYR A 166 -11.58 28.29 -5.26
C TYR A 166 -10.45 28.97 -4.50
N ILE A 167 -10.49 28.85 -3.18
CA ILE A 167 -9.41 29.22 -2.27
C ILE A 167 -9.10 27.99 -1.43
N LEU A 168 -7.84 27.57 -1.43
CA LEU A 168 -7.34 26.42 -0.68
C LEU A 168 -6.48 26.87 0.48
N LYS A 169 -6.59 26.18 1.61
CA LYS A 169 -5.61 26.25 2.70
C LYS A 169 -5.08 24.85 2.95
N VAL A 170 -3.76 24.71 2.97
CA VAL A 170 -3.11 23.46 3.43
C VAL A 170 -2.85 23.61 4.92
N GLU A 171 -3.41 22.72 5.73
CA GLU A 171 -3.16 22.71 7.17
C GLU A 171 -1.90 21.91 7.49
N GLU A 172 -1.81 20.70 6.98
CA GLU A 172 -0.73 19.77 7.26
C GLU A 172 -0.38 18.95 6.01
N LYS A 173 0.84 18.40 6.00
CA LYS A 173 1.30 17.44 5.01
C LYS A 173 1.93 16.24 5.70
N ARG A 174 1.78 15.06 5.13
CA ARG A 174 2.45 13.84 5.59
C ARG A 174 2.75 12.89 4.43
N GLY A 175 3.70 11.98 4.65
CA GLY A 175 4.14 11.06 3.61
C GLY A 175 5.03 11.72 2.56
N GLY A 176 5.17 11.08 1.40
CA GLY A 176 6.08 11.50 0.34
C GLY A 176 7.54 11.15 0.60
N GLU A 177 7.89 10.70 1.81
CA GLU A 177 9.24 10.29 2.14
C GLU A 177 9.51 8.87 1.63
N THR A 178 10.61 8.71 0.90
CA THR A 178 11.11 7.40 0.51
C THR A 178 11.99 6.84 1.61
N GLN A 179 11.69 5.62 2.07
CA GLN A 179 12.55 4.95 3.04
C GLN A 179 13.95 4.76 2.45
N SER A 180 14.97 5.02 3.25
CA SER A 180 16.36 4.94 2.80
C SER A 180 16.76 3.50 2.45
N PHE A 181 17.63 3.37 1.45
CA PHE A 181 18.20 2.07 1.06
C PHE A 181 18.82 1.31 2.23
N ALA A 182 19.56 2.03 3.10
CA ALA A 182 20.21 1.42 4.26
C ALA A 182 19.21 0.73 5.20
N LYS A 183 18.03 1.33 5.40
CA LYS A 183 16.98 0.76 6.25
C LYS A 183 16.31 -0.45 5.60
N LEU A 184 16.07 -0.40 4.30
CA LEU A 184 15.35 -1.44 3.56
C LEU A 184 16.23 -2.59 3.08
N ARG A 185 17.54 -2.39 3.03
CA ARG A 185 18.50 -3.39 2.51
C ARG A 185 18.30 -4.78 3.10
N PRO A 186 18.21 -4.99 4.43
CA PRO A 186 18.04 -6.33 4.99
C PRO A 186 16.74 -7.00 4.58
N GLU A 187 15.67 -6.21 4.45
CA GLU A 187 14.35 -6.68 4.04
C GLU A 187 14.35 -7.10 2.56
N ILE A 188 14.95 -6.28 1.69
CA ILE A 188 15.10 -6.56 0.27
C ILE A 188 15.99 -7.80 0.06
N GLU A 189 17.10 -7.92 0.78
CA GLU A 189 17.97 -9.11 0.73
C GLU A 189 17.19 -10.37 1.09
N LYS A 190 16.43 -10.35 2.18
CA LYS A 190 15.58 -11.48 2.60
C LYS A 190 14.54 -11.83 1.55
N LYS A 191 13.85 -10.84 0.99
CA LYS A 191 12.86 -11.04 -0.07
C LYS A 191 13.47 -11.69 -1.30
N LEU A 192 14.57 -11.15 -1.79
CA LEU A 192 15.27 -11.68 -2.96
C LEU A 192 15.83 -13.10 -2.73
N MET A 193 16.29 -13.43 -1.51
CA MET A 193 16.69 -14.79 -1.15
C MET A 193 15.50 -15.75 -1.23
N GLN A 194 14.34 -15.35 -0.73
CA GLN A 194 13.12 -16.16 -0.80
C GLN A 194 12.67 -16.39 -2.24
N GLU A 195 12.63 -15.34 -3.05
CA GLU A 195 12.27 -15.41 -4.47
C GLU A 195 13.23 -16.32 -5.26
N GLU A 196 14.52 -16.19 -5.03
CA GLU A 196 15.53 -17.02 -5.70
C GLU A 196 15.42 -18.49 -5.26
N SER A 197 15.19 -18.74 -3.96
CA SER A 197 14.97 -20.07 -3.43
C SER A 197 13.73 -20.72 -4.02
N GLN A 198 12.63 -19.98 -4.13
CA GLN A 198 11.40 -20.44 -4.77
C GLN A 198 11.63 -20.74 -6.24
N ARG A 199 12.32 -19.85 -6.97
CA ARG A 199 12.65 -20.05 -8.39
C ARG A 199 13.46 -21.31 -8.61
N GLN A 200 14.47 -21.58 -7.77
CA GLN A 200 15.27 -22.81 -7.86
C GLN A 200 14.43 -24.05 -7.60
N GLN A 201 13.51 -24.00 -6.63
CA GLN A 201 12.59 -25.09 -6.35
C GLN A 201 11.64 -25.34 -7.53
N GLU A 202 11.09 -24.30 -8.13
CA GLU A 202 10.21 -24.41 -9.31
C GLU A 202 10.93 -24.99 -10.53
N MET A 203 12.18 -24.55 -10.78
CA MET A 203 13.00 -25.10 -11.85
C MET A 203 13.31 -26.59 -11.63
N TRP A 204 13.61 -26.98 -10.39
CA TRP A 204 13.84 -28.39 -10.06
C TRP A 204 12.56 -29.22 -10.27
N LEU A 205 11.42 -28.74 -9.81
CA LEU A 205 10.12 -29.42 -10.03
C LEU A 205 9.76 -29.50 -11.51
N ALA A 206 10.00 -28.45 -12.28
CA ALA A 206 9.78 -28.45 -13.73
C ALA A 206 10.67 -29.51 -14.42
N GLY A 207 11.94 -29.58 -14.04
CA GLY A 207 12.85 -30.61 -14.54
C GLY A 207 12.44 -32.05 -14.17
N LEU A 208 11.88 -32.25 -12.97
CA LEU A 208 11.31 -33.55 -12.59
C LEU A 208 10.08 -33.91 -13.43
N ARG A 209 9.17 -32.95 -13.65
CA ARG A 209 7.95 -33.17 -14.47
C ARG A 209 8.27 -33.53 -15.92
N GLN A 210 9.32 -32.95 -16.48
CA GLN A 210 9.76 -33.29 -17.84
C GLN A 210 10.32 -34.74 -17.96
N LYS A 211 10.91 -35.25 -16.85
CA LYS A 211 11.52 -36.58 -16.82
C LYS A 211 10.58 -37.69 -16.34
N ALA A 212 9.50 -37.31 -15.69
CA ALA A 212 8.56 -38.26 -15.11
C ALA A 212 7.37 -38.50 -16.07
N TYR A 213 6.98 -39.78 -16.21
CA TYR A 213 5.68 -40.13 -16.80
C TYR A 213 4.60 -39.91 -15.75
N ILE A 214 3.79 -38.85 -15.91
CA ILE A 214 2.73 -38.48 -14.96
C ILE A 214 1.41 -38.96 -15.52
N GLN A 215 0.85 -40.03 -14.95
CA GLN A 215 -0.50 -40.49 -15.23
C GLN A 215 -1.46 -39.80 -14.24
N LYS A 216 -2.39 -39.03 -14.80
CA LYS A 216 -3.49 -38.42 -13.99
C LYS A 216 -4.67 -39.37 -14.07
N PHE A 217 -5.15 -39.83 -12.94
CA PHE A 217 -6.37 -40.62 -12.76
C PHE A 217 -7.54 -39.69 -12.41
#